data_0258c2e1aed7ad3113e830c99a3caf98
#
_entry.id   0258c2e1aed7ad3113e830c99a3caf98
#
_cell.length_a   1.000
_cell.length_b   1.000
_cell.length_c   1.000
_cell.angle_alpha   90.00
_cell.angle_beta   90.00
_cell.angle_gamma   90.00
#
_symmetry.space_group_name_H-M   'P 1'
#
loop_
_entity.id
_entity.type
_entity.pdbx_description
1 polymer ?
#
loop_
_entity_poly.entity_id
_entity_poly.type
_entity_poly.pdbx_seq_one_letter_code
_entity_poly.pdbx_strand_id
1 'polypeptide(L)'
;MRLDSGDLAYLSIETRKILDEAGFENAKIVASNNLDEDVIKSLRAQGAKIDVWAVGTKLVTCDDQPSLGAVYKLSAVKKKRQGDWARVVKVSEQSFKTSNPGILQVRRFHENVSHNGSGLRYFADMIFDEDLNSSKQSGWTIVDPTDFTRRKLIEADCPYTDLLKPLFRKGELIQDLPDHHQARAYALEQMKGFHEGIRRLLNPHQYPVGLEIGLYDLKTELILKARGLENEAPGKV
;
A
#
# COMPACT_ATOMS: atom_id res chain seq x y z
N MET A 1 -7.98 -10.47 -35.54
CA MET A 1 -6.82 -9.82 -36.16
C MET A 1 -5.80 -9.46 -35.07
N ARG A 2 -4.47 -9.67 -35.26
CA ARG A 2 -3.43 -9.29 -34.31
C ARG A 2 -2.52 -8.23 -34.92
N LEU A 3 -2.29 -7.15 -34.16
CA LEU A 3 -1.36 -6.07 -34.45
C LEU A 3 -0.17 -6.16 -33.50
N ASP A 4 1.05 -6.19 -34.02
CA ASP A 4 2.26 -6.45 -33.22
C ASP A 4 3.38 -5.43 -33.44
N SER A 5 3.18 -4.42 -34.27
CA SER A 5 4.18 -3.39 -34.59
C SER A 5 3.56 -2.16 -35.21
N GLY A 6 4.33 -1.08 -35.32
CA GLY A 6 3.91 0.20 -35.88
C GLY A 6 3.03 1.01 -34.94
N ASP A 7 2.33 2.00 -35.46
CA ASP A 7 1.39 2.82 -34.69
C ASP A 7 0.09 2.03 -34.43
N LEU A 8 0.01 1.45 -33.24
CA LEU A 8 -1.12 0.60 -32.85
C LEU A 8 -2.45 1.37 -32.77
N ALA A 9 -2.43 2.67 -32.47
CA ALA A 9 -3.66 3.47 -32.46
C ALA A 9 -4.20 3.60 -33.89
N TYR A 10 -3.39 4.12 -34.79
CA TYR A 10 -3.74 4.28 -36.20
C TYR A 10 -4.13 2.95 -36.83
N LEU A 11 -3.27 1.93 -36.71
CA LEU A 11 -3.49 0.63 -37.33
C LEU A 11 -4.76 -0.05 -36.83
N SER A 12 -5.10 0.09 -35.55
CA SER A 12 -6.34 -0.50 -35.02
C SER A 12 -7.60 0.19 -35.56
N ILE A 13 -7.55 1.50 -35.75
CA ILE A 13 -8.65 2.27 -36.33
C ILE A 13 -8.87 1.87 -37.78
N GLU A 14 -7.82 1.81 -38.58
CA GLU A 14 -7.91 1.41 -39.99
C GLU A 14 -8.33 -0.07 -40.12
N THR A 15 -7.76 -0.96 -39.31
CA THR A 15 -8.16 -2.36 -39.29
C THR A 15 -9.66 -2.52 -38.97
N ARG A 16 -10.18 -1.74 -38.04
CA ARG A 16 -11.62 -1.79 -37.66
C ARG A 16 -12.50 -1.39 -38.82
N LYS A 17 -12.14 -0.33 -39.58
CA LYS A 17 -12.87 0.09 -40.77
C LYS A 17 -12.91 -1.02 -41.83
N ILE A 18 -11.74 -1.61 -42.17
CA ILE A 18 -11.65 -2.69 -43.14
C ILE A 18 -12.50 -3.90 -42.75
N LEU A 19 -12.48 -4.27 -41.46
CA LEU A 19 -13.27 -5.39 -40.93
C LEU A 19 -14.78 -5.10 -41.00
N ASP A 20 -15.22 -3.90 -40.70
CA ASP A 20 -16.61 -3.49 -40.73
C ASP A 20 -17.14 -3.45 -42.16
N GLU A 21 -16.36 -2.87 -43.12
CA GLU A 21 -16.69 -2.83 -44.55
C GLU A 21 -16.79 -4.24 -45.17
N ALA A 22 -16.01 -5.19 -44.62
CA ALA A 22 -16.08 -6.60 -45.05
C ALA A 22 -17.15 -7.42 -44.34
N GLY A 23 -17.98 -6.81 -43.45
CA GLY A 23 -19.05 -7.49 -42.73
C GLY A 23 -18.57 -8.27 -41.47
N PHE A 24 -17.35 -8.04 -41.00
CA PHE A 24 -16.79 -8.70 -39.81
C PHE A 24 -16.84 -7.80 -38.54
N GLU A 25 -17.98 -7.20 -38.25
CA GLU A 25 -18.17 -6.27 -37.13
C GLU A 25 -17.83 -6.88 -35.77
N ASN A 26 -18.04 -8.20 -35.61
CA ASN A 26 -17.75 -8.92 -34.36
C ASN A 26 -16.31 -9.42 -34.22
N ALA A 27 -15.47 -9.23 -35.26
CA ALA A 27 -14.09 -9.66 -35.22
C ALA A 27 -13.27 -8.84 -34.20
N LYS A 28 -12.54 -9.52 -33.32
CA LYS A 28 -11.71 -8.90 -32.29
C LYS A 28 -10.35 -8.47 -32.84
N ILE A 29 -9.87 -7.30 -32.39
CA ILE A 29 -8.54 -6.80 -32.66
C ILE A 29 -7.70 -6.99 -31.40
N VAL A 30 -6.59 -7.72 -31.54
CA VAL A 30 -5.62 -8.00 -30.50
C VAL A 30 -4.38 -7.14 -30.74
N ALA A 31 -3.93 -6.41 -29.74
CA ALA A 31 -2.63 -5.74 -29.78
C ALA A 31 -1.60 -6.46 -28.91
N SER A 32 -0.38 -6.50 -29.39
CA SER A 32 0.80 -6.99 -28.68
C SER A 32 1.98 -6.04 -28.92
N ASN A 33 3.19 -6.37 -28.40
CA ASN A 33 4.40 -5.55 -28.47
C ASN A 33 4.50 -4.47 -27.39
N ASN A 34 5.47 -4.61 -26.50
CA ASN A 34 5.89 -3.64 -25.44
C ASN A 34 4.74 -2.91 -24.73
N LEU A 35 3.66 -3.63 -24.47
CA LEU A 35 2.49 -3.09 -23.78
C LEU A 35 2.72 -3.06 -22.27
N ASP A 36 2.37 -1.92 -21.69
CA ASP A 36 2.22 -1.69 -20.26
C ASP A 36 0.99 -0.83 -19.99
N GLU A 37 0.72 -0.51 -18.72
CA GLU A 37 -0.43 0.30 -18.31
C GLU A 37 -0.44 1.70 -18.91
N ASP A 38 0.72 2.33 -19.07
CA ASP A 38 0.84 3.69 -19.61
C ASP A 38 0.63 3.71 -21.13
N VAL A 39 1.21 2.75 -21.85
CA VAL A 39 0.97 2.57 -23.28
C VAL A 39 -0.50 2.26 -23.55
N ILE A 40 -1.12 1.36 -22.79
CA ILE A 40 -2.54 1.02 -22.94
C ILE A 40 -3.41 2.25 -22.69
N LYS A 41 -3.13 3.02 -21.64
CA LYS A 41 -3.85 4.26 -21.31
C LYS A 41 -3.74 5.28 -22.45
N SER A 42 -2.54 5.47 -22.98
CA SER A 42 -2.28 6.37 -24.11
C SER A 42 -3.03 5.95 -25.37
N LEU A 43 -2.95 4.66 -25.76
CA LEU A 43 -3.65 4.13 -26.92
C LEU A 43 -5.17 4.28 -26.82
N ARG A 44 -5.73 4.03 -25.63
CA ARG A 44 -7.17 4.25 -25.36
C ARG A 44 -7.56 5.72 -25.49
N ALA A 45 -6.73 6.64 -24.98
CA ALA A 45 -6.96 8.08 -25.09
C ALA A 45 -6.92 8.55 -26.55
N GLN A 46 -6.13 7.90 -27.41
CA GLN A 46 -6.07 8.15 -28.85
C GLN A 46 -7.23 7.51 -29.63
N GLY A 47 -8.14 6.81 -28.97
CA GLY A 47 -9.30 6.20 -29.62
C GLY A 47 -9.02 4.87 -30.32
N ALA A 48 -7.92 4.18 -29.97
CA ALA A 48 -7.57 2.87 -30.50
C ALA A 48 -8.72 1.86 -30.39
N LYS A 49 -8.95 1.09 -31.46
CA LYS A 49 -10.02 0.09 -31.58
C LYS A 49 -9.50 -1.31 -31.23
N ILE A 50 -8.95 -1.46 -30.03
CA ILE A 50 -8.32 -2.69 -29.55
C ILE A 50 -9.23 -3.33 -28.52
N ASP A 51 -9.59 -4.60 -28.74
CA ASP A 51 -10.45 -5.39 -27.84
C ASP A 51 -9.65 -6.21 -26.85
N VAL A 52 -8.47 -6.67 -27.23
CA VAL A 52 -7.64 -7.59 -26.42
C VAL A 52 -6.20 -7.07 -26.35
N TRP A 53 -5.68 -7.00 -25.16
CA TRP A 53 -4.33 -6.54 -24.86
C TRP A 53 -3.46 -7.72 -24.47
N ALA A 54 -2.56 -8.14 -25.35
CA ALA A 54 -1.61 -9.22 -25.10
C ALA A 54 -0.34 -8.67 -24.45
N VAL A 55 -0.42 -8.36 -23.15
CA VAL A 55 0.71 -7.87 -22.36
C VAL A 55 1.64 -9.05 -22.04
N GLY A 56 2.90 -8.95 -22.42
CA GLY A 56 3.91 -10.01 -22.28
C GLY A 56 4.96 -9.66 -21.22
N THR A 57 6.14 -9.29 -21.68
CA THR A 57 7.35 -9.11 -20.85
C THR A 57 7.13 -8.23 -19.63
N LYS A 58 6.53 -7.07 -19.79
CA LYS A 58 6.28 -6.13 -18.67
C LYS A 58 5.48 -6.75 -17.54
N LEU A 59 4.46 -7.54 -17.88
CA LEU A 59 3.62 -8.23 -16.89
C LEU A 59 4.37 -9.40 -16.22
N VAL A 60 5.02 -10.25 -17.03
CA VAL A 60 5.68 -11.47 -16.53
C VAL A 60 6.89 -11.16 -15.66
N THR A 61 7.63 -10.12 -15.97
CA THR A 61 8.82 -9.71 -15.21
C THR A 61 8.49 -8.75 -14.08
N CYS A 62 7.27 -8.21 -13.98
CA CYS A 62 6.93 -7.07 -13.10
C CYS A 62 7.96 -5.94 -13.27
N ASP A 63 8.19 -5.50 -14.50
CA ASP A 63 9.33 -4.70 -14.97
C ASP A 63 9.74 -3.55 -14.04
N ASP A 64 8.79 -2.81 -13.49
CA ASP A 64 9.08 -1.68 -12.59
C ASP A 64 9.52 -2.13 -11.18
N GLN A 65 9.01 -3.26 -10.70
CA GLN A 65 9.33 -3.80 -9.38
C GLN A 65 9.34 -5.33 -9.41
N PRO A 66 10.41 -5.96 -9.94
CA PRO A 66 10.47 -7.40 -10.16
C PRO A 66 10.56 -8.24 -8.89
N SER A 67 10.72 -7.61 -7.73
CA SER A 67 10.74 -8.30 -6.44
C SER A 67 9.94 -7.56 -5.38
N LEU A 68 9.23 -8.32 -4.52
CA LEU A 68 8.61 -7.76 -3.34
C LEU A 68 9.67 -7.49 -2.29
N GLY A 69 9.74 -6.24 -1.79
CA GLY A 69 10.71 -5.80 -0.78
C GLY A 69 10.36 -6.27 0.64
N ALA A 70 10.07 -7.58 0.81
CA ALA A 70 9.75 -8.14 2.12
C ALA A 70 11.02 -8.30 2.97
N VAL A 71 10.94 -7.89 4.24
CA VAL A 71 12.02 -8.05 5.23
C VAL A 71 11.45 -8.54 6.55
N TYR A 72 12.27 -9.31 7.29
CA TYR A 72 11.98 -9.73 8.65
C TYR A 72 12.99 -9.09 9.60
N LYS A 73 12.50 -8.37 10.62
CA LYS A 73 13.34 -7.66 11.58
C LYS A 73 12.85 -7.85 13.00
N LEU A 74 13.78 -8.00 13.94
CA LEU A 74 13.47 -8.05 15.35
C LEU A 74 12.97 -6.67 15.83
N SER A 75 11.80 -6.64 16.48
CA SER A 75 11.16 -5.42 17.00
C SER A 75 11.02 -5.41 18.53
N ALA A 76 10.95 -6.57 19.15
CA ALA A 76 10.91 -6.72 20.61
C ALA A 76 11.54 -8.04 21.06
N VAL A 77 12.12 -8.06 22.28
CA VAL A 77 12.73 -9.24 22.90
C VAL A 77 12.18 -9.43 24.30
N LYS A 78 11.88 -10.66 24.66
CA LYS A 78 11.52 -11.05 26.02
C LYS A 78 12.60 -11.96 26.60
N LYS A 79 13.36 -11.49 27.58
CA LYS A 79 14.51 -12.22 28.16
C LYS A 79 14.12 -13.46 28.95
N LYS A 80 12.91 -13.49 29.50
CA LYS A 80 12.35 -14.64 30.26
C LYS A 80 10.89 -14.84 29.81
N ARG A 81 10.34 -16.05 29.99
CA ARG A 81 8.92 -16.33 29.68
C ARG A 81 7.95 -15.43 30.46
N GLN A 82 8.34 -14.97 31.64
CA GLN A 82 7.64 -13.99 32.45
C GLN A 82 8.48 -12.72 32.49
N GLY A 83 7.88 -11.56 32.18
CA GLY A 83 8.55 -10.26 32.14
C GLY A 83 8.05 -9.40 30.98
N ASP A 84 8.48 -8.17 30.91
CA ASP A 84 8.10 -7.22 29.90
C ASP A 84 8.87 -7.39 28.60
N TRP A 85 8.29 -6.98 27.50
CA TRP A 85 8.94 -6.90 26.21
C TRP A 85 9.90 -5.73 26.16
N ALA A 86 11.18 -5.99 25.95
CA ALA A 86 12.15 -4.96 25.62
C ALA A 86 12.03 -4.63 24.12
N ARG A 87 11.66 -3.39 23.82
CA ARG A 87 11.57 -2.87 22.46
C ARG A 87 12.98 -2.67 21.91
N VAL A 88 13.18 -3.08 20.67
CA VAL A 88 14.50 -2.98 20.01
C VAL A 88 14.35 -2.41 18.61
N VAL A 89 15.38 -1.69 18.17
CA VAL A 89 15.44 -1.08 16.85
C VAL A 89 16.72 -1.53 16.12
N LYS A 90 16.60 -1.85 14.84
CA LYS A 90 17.76 -2.01 13.96
C LYS A 90 18.01 -0.68 13.28
N VAL A 91 19.07 0.04 13.69
CA VAL A 91 19.50 1.28 13.05
C VAL A 91 20.16 0.99 11.70
N SER A 92 19.96 1.86 10.73
CA SER A 92 20.56 1.82 9.40
C SER A 92 21.03 3.22 9.00
N GLU A 93 22.03 3.29 8.14
CA GLU A 93 22.44 4.56 7.51
C GLU A 93 21.32 5.16 6.66
N GLN A 94 20.53 4.30 6.01
CA GLN A 94 19.35 4.71 5.27
C GLN A 94 18.14 4.76 6.23
N SER A 95 17.63 5.95 6.50
CA SER A 95 16.56 6.20 7.49
C SER A 95 15.33 5.32 7.29
N PHE A 96 14.90 5.12 6.03
CA PHE A 96 13.73 4.29 5.69
C PHE A 96 13.95 2.78 5.97
N LYS A 97 15.20 2.32 6.14
CA LYS A 97 15.54 0.94 6.50
C LYS A 97 15.61 0.70 8.01
N THR A 98 15.52 1.76 8.82
CA THR A 98 15.47 1.64 10.27
C THR A 98 14.14 1.03 10.69
N SER A 99 14.18 -0.04 11.51
CA SER A 99 12.98 -0.76 11.91
C SER A 99 12.13 0.01 12.93
N ASN A 100 10.86 -0.34 13.04
CA ASN A 100 10.00 0.13 14.11
C ASN A 100 10.09 -0.84 15.30
N PRO A 101 10.23 -0.35 16.55
CA PRO A 101 10.28 -1.18 17.76
C PRO A 101 8.86 -1.54 18.22
N GLY A 102 8.73 -2.67 18.94
CA GLY A 102 7.50 -3.00 19.67
C GLY A 102 6.67 -4.15 19.11
N ILE A 103 5.53 -4.40 19.74
CA ILE A 103 4.49 -5.35 19.31
C ILE A 103 3.54 -4.58 18.38
N LEU A 104 3.84 -4.62 17.09
CA LEU A 104 3.25 -3.69 16.14
C LEU A 104 1.88 -4.14 15.63
N GLN A 105 1.00 -3.18 15.48
CA GLN A 105 -0.27 -3.28 14.76
C GLN A 105 -0.38 -2.15 13.74
N VAL A 106 -1.16 -2.36 12.69
CA VAL A 106 -1.50 -1.34 11.68
C VAL A 106 -3.00 -1.08 11.75
N ARG A 107 -3.37 0.16 11.98
CA ARG A 107 -4.76 0.61 12.06
C ARG A 107 -5.12 1.48 10.88
N ARG A 108 -6.13 1.09 10.13
CA ARG A 108 -6.69 1.85 9.01
C ARG A 108 -7.90 2.61 9.44
N PHE A 109 -7.85 3.93 9.35
CA PHE A 109 -8.98 4.81 9.60
C PHE A 109 -9.81 5.01 8.35
N HIS A 110 -11.13 5.03 8.54
CA HIS A 110 -12.08 5.17 7.45
C HIS A 110 -13.29 5.99 7.88
N GLU A 111 -14.02 6.50 6.88
CA GLU A 111 -15.31 7.15 7.07
C GLU A 111 -16.35 6.50 6.16
N ASN A 112 -17.63 6.61 6.53
CA ASN A 112 -18.74 6.17 5.70
C ASN A 112 -19.08 7.29 4.70
N VAL A 113 -19.05 6.99 3.41
CA VAL A 113 -19.41 7.95 2.35
C VAL A 113 -20.86 7.69 1.96
N SER A 114 -21.75 8.64 2.29
CA SER A 114 -23.21 8.54 2.05
C SER A 114 -23.68 9.08 0.71
N HIS A 115 -22.82 9.67 -0.12
CA HIS A 115 -23.20 10.27 -1.40
C HIS A 115 -22.71 9.42 -2.59
N ASN A 116 -23.65 8.79 -3.30
CA ASN A 116 -23.50 8.04 -4.56
C ASN A 116 -22.58 6.82 -4.58
N GLY A 117 -22.17 6.30 -3.42
CA GLY A 117 -21.40 5.09 -3.30
C GLY A 117 -21.49 4.58 -1.87
N SER A 118 -22.23 3.52 -1.64
CA SER A 118 -22.22 2.78 -0.38
C SER A 118 -20.83 2.17 -0.18
N GLY A 119 -19.96 2.81 0.58
CA GLY A 119 -18.62 2.28 0.80
C GLY A 119 -17.82 3.04 1.87
N LEU A 120 -16.77 2.37 2.34
CA LEU A 120 -15.77 2.95 3.22
C LEU A 120 -14.79 3.79 2.40
N ARG A 121 -14.41 4.97 2.90
CA ARG A 121 -13.30 5.76 2.37
C ARG A 121 -12.15 5.74 3.35
N TYR A 122 -11.02 5.17 2.94
CA TYR A 122 -9.78 5.16 3.72
C TYR A 122 -9.06 6.49 3.60
N PHE A 123 -8.54 7.01 4.72
CA PHE A 123 -7.88 8.31 4.70
C PHE A 123 -6.56 8.38 5.49
N ALA A 124 -6.23 7.40 6.33
CA ALA A 124 -4.93 7.26 6.98
C ALA A 124 -4.71 5.86 7.54
N ASP A 125 -3.44 5.42 7.58
CA ASP A 125 -3.00 4.24 8.31
C ASP A 125 -2.02 4.66 9.42
N MET A 126 -2.15 4.03 10.59
CA MET A 126 -1.30 4.25 11.76
C MET A 126 -0.63 2.95 12.20
N ILE A 127 0.69 3.00 12.36
CA ILE A 127 1.45 1.92 12.97
C ILE A 127 1.64 2.27 14.46
N PHE A 128 1.31 1.35 15.35
CA PHE A 128 1.43 1.55 16.80
C PHE A 128 1.88 0.29 17.52
N ASP A 129 2.39 0.42 18.75
CA ASP A 129 2.70 -0.69 19.64
C ASP A 129 1.47 -1.02 20.50
N GLU A 130 0.97 -2.25 20.44
CA GLU A 130 -0.23 -2.68 21.18
C GLU A 130 -0.10 -2.55 22.71
N ASP A 131 1.13 -2.63 23.23
CA ASP A 131 1.42 -2.52 24.66
C ASP A 131 1.63 -1.06 25.12
N LEU A 132 1.89 -0.11 24.21
CA LEU A 132 1.94 1.29 24.55
C LEU A 132 0.51 1.82 24.72
N ASN A 133 0.16 2.20 25.93
CA ASN A 133 -1.12 2.83 26.24
C ASN A 133 -1.18 4.26 25.67
N SER A 134 -1.31 4.39 24.36
CA SER A 134 -1.71 5.65 23.75
C SER A 134 -3.16 5.92 24.15
N SER A 135 -3.41 7.07 24.78
CA SER A 135 -4.70 7.42 25.37
C SER A 135 -5.81 7.47 24.31
N LYS A 136 -6.62 6.42 24.23
CA LYS A 136 -7.83 6.36 23.40
C LYS A 136 -8.84 7.48 23.69
N GLN A 137 -8.68 8.20 24.78
CA GLN A 137 -9.64 9.23 25.24
C GLN A 137 -9.53 10.56 24.52
N SER A 138 -8.38 10.89 23.92
CA SER A 138 -8.14 12.17 23.22
C SER A 138 -7.93 12.04 21.70
N GLY A 139 -8.16 10.84 21.11
CA GLY A 139 -7.84 10.55 19.73
C GLY A 139 -6.37 10.15 19.53
N TRP A 140 -5.92 10.16 18.28
CA TRP A 140 -4.57 9.73 17.91
C TRP A 140 -3.83 10.82 17.13
N THR A 141 -2.53 10.89 17.31
CA THR A 141 -1.64 11.69 16.49
C THR A 141 -0.75 10.76 15.68
N ILE A 142 -0.85 10.84 14.35
CA ILE A 142 0.00 10.12 13.41
C ILE A 142 1.11 11.05 12.96
N VAL A 143 2.36 10.60 13.04
CA VAL A 143 3.57 11.33 12.65
C VAL A 143 4.21 10.65 11.45
N ASP A 144 4.53 11.41 10.40
CA ASP A 144 5.30 10.89 9.26
C ASP A 144 6.73 10.55 9.74
N PRO A 145 7.21 9.32 9.56
CA PRO A 145 8.52 8.92 10.05
C PRO A 145 9.69 9.55 9.30
N THR A 146 9.43 10.19 8.17
CA THR A 146 10.45 10.86 7.33
C THR A 146 10.41 12.37 7.46
N ASP A 147 9.27 12.92 7.86
CA ASP A 147 9.07 14.35 8.08
C ASP A 147 8.20 14.56 9.33
N PHE A 148 8.84 14.78 10.48
CA PHE A 148 8.16 14.93 11.78
C PHE A 148 7.22 16.15 11.85
N THR A 149 7.33 17.09 10.92
CA THR A 149 6.41 18.26 10.84
C THR A 149 5.07 17.87 10.23
N ARG A 150 5.02 16.79 9.46
CA ARG A 150 3.79 16.26 8.89
C ARG A 150 3.09 15.37 9.91
N ARG A 151 2.04 15.91 10.50
CA ARG A 151 1.23 15.22 11.51
C ARG A 151 -0.23 15.20 11.11
N LYS A 152 -0.95 14.16 11.50
CA LYS A 152 -2.41 14.04 11.33
C LYS A 152 -3.06 13.71 12.65
N LEU A 153 -4.02 14.54 13.05
CA LEU A 153 -4.86 14.29 14.21
C LEU A 153 -6.08 13.47 13.78
N ILE A 154 -6.42 12.45 14.55
CA ILE A 154 -7.58 11.58 14.34
C ILE A 154 -8.42 11.62 15.61
N GLU A 155 -9.70 11.88 15.47
CA GLU A 155 -10.66 11.91 16.60
C GLU A 155 -10.84 10.53 17.22
N ALA A 156 -11.15 10.49 18.52
CA ALA A 156 -11.24 9.26 19.31
C ALA A 156 -12.36 8.32 18.84
N ASP A 157 -13.43 8.86 18.28
CA ASP A 157 -14.61 8.13 17.79
C ASP A 157 -14.50 7.72 16.31
N CYS A 158 -13.38 8.07 15.64
CA CYS A 158 -13.16 7.75 14.25
C CYS A 158 -13.18 6.23 14.02
N PRO A 159 -14.00 5.72 13.08
CA PRO A 159 -14.04 4.31 12.74
C PRO A 159 -12.70 3.81 12.18
N TYR A 160 -12.34 2.59 12.54
CA TYR A 160 -11.09 1.97 12.09
C TYR A 160 -11.18 0.45 11.94
N THR A 161 -10.18 -0.11 11.27
CA THR A 161 -9.94 -1.55 11.15
C THR A 161 -8.48 -1.86 11.42
N ASP A 162 -8.19 -2.79 12.34
CA ASP A 162 -6.85 -3.29 12.56
C ASP A 162 -6.52 -4.37 11.52
N LEU A 163 -5.43 -4.16 10.78
CA LEU A 163 -5.10 -4.92 9.58
C LEU A 163 -4.34 -6.22 9.84
N LEU A 164 -3.48 -6.24 10.89
CA LEU A 164 -2.72 -7.44 11.22
C LEU A 164 -3.62 -8.42 11.96
N LYS A 165 -3.79 -9.61 11.38
CA LYS A 165 -4.56 -10.71 11.96
C LYS A 165 -3.62 -11.87 12.31
N PRO A 166 -3.79 -12.54 13.47
CA PRO A 166 -2.96 -13.68 13.82
C PRO A 166 -3.26 -14.85 12.87
N LEU A 167 -2.22 -15.39 12.23
CA LEU A 167 -2.31 -16.60 11.40
C LEU A 167 -1.98 -17.85 12.18
N PHE A 168 -1.02 -17.76 13.09
CA PHE A 168 -0.57 -18.86 13.93
C PHE A 168 -0.70 -18.52 15.41
N ARG A 169 -1.10 -19.50 16.21
CA ARG A 169 -1.10 -19.42 17.67
C ARG A 169 -0.57 -20.72 18.26
N LYS A 170 0.48 -20.63 19.08
CA LYS A 170 1.17 -21.79 19.68
C LYS A 170 1.63 -22.85 18.66
N GLY A 171 2.00 -22.42 17.46
CA GLY A 171 2.45 -23.29 16.38
C GLY A 171 1.34 -23.85 15.48
N GLU A 172 0.08 -23.59 15.80
CA GLU A 172 -1.07 -24.04 15.01
C GLU A 172 -1.60 -22.92 14.11
N LEU A 173 -1.96 -23.26 12.88
CA LEU A 173 -2.66 -22.38 11.96
C LEU A 173 -4.09 -22.19 12.45
N ILE A 174 -4.49 -20.93 12.73
CA ILE A 174 -5.79 -20.63 13.37
C ILE A 174 -6.84 -20.05 12.43
N GLN A 175 -6.50 -19.85 11.17
CA GLN A 175 -7.44 -19.44 10.13
C GLN A 175 -7.02 -19.97 8.77
N ASP A 176 -7.99 -20.19 7.88
CA ASP A 176 -7.74 -20.62 6.52
C ASP A 176 -6.99 -19.52 5.74
N LEU A 177 -6.03 -19.95 4.92
CA LEU A 177 -5.34 -19.07 4.00
C LEU A 177 -6.19 -18.88 2.73
N PRO A 178 -6.35 -17.65 2.25
CA PRO A 178 -7.09 -17.42 1.02
C PRO A 178 -6.34 -18.01 -0.18
N ASP A 179 -7.07 -18.55 -1.13
CA ASP A 179 -6.51 -18.85 -2.44
C ASP A 179 -6.23 -17.57 -3.24
N HIS A 180 -5.60 -17.70 -4.42
CA HIS A 180 -5.23 -16.55 -5.25
C HIS A 180 -6.45 -15.77 -5.80
N HIS A 181 -7.59 -16.42 -6.02
CA HIS A 181 -8.83 -15.75 -6.46
C HIS A 181 -9.43 -14.93 -5.32
N GLN A 182 -9.48 -15.49 -4.13
CA GLN A 182 -9.95 -14.82 -2.92
C GLN A 182 -9.04 -13.64 -2.56
N ALA A 183 -7.71 -13.82 -2.63
CA ALA A 183 -6.74 -12.76 -2.41
C ALA A 183 -6.89 -11.61 -3.42
N ARG A 184 -7.09 -11.95 -4.72
CA ARG A 184 -7.36 -10.94 -5.76
C ARG A 184 -8.68 -10.19 -5.52
N ALA A 185 -9.75 -10.91 -5.21
CA ALA A 185 -11.06 -10.30 -4.94
C ALA A 185 -10.97 -9.34 -3.74
N TYR A 186 -10.30 -9.77 -2.67
CA TYR A 186 -10.05 -8.92 -1.50
C TYR A 186 -9.24 -7.66 -1.85
N ALA A 187 -8.15 -7.79 -2.62
CA ALA A 187 -7.35 -6.65 -3.02
C ALA A 187 -8.16 -5.64 -3.84
N LEU A 188 -8.97 -6.10 -4.80
CA LEU A 188 -9.83 -5.25 -5.62
C LEU A 188 -10.91 -4.54 -4.77
N GLU A 189 -11.47 -5.22 -3.77
CA GLU A 189 -12.43 -4.61 -2.86
C GLU A 189 -11.76 -3.53 -1.99
N GLN A 190 -10.58 -3.83 -1.42
CA GLN A 190 -9.82 -2.85 -0.63
C GLN A 190 -9.45 -1.60 -1.45
N MET A 191 -9.10 -1.79 -2.72
CA MET A 191 -8.77 -0.67 -3.62
C MET A 191 -9.92 0.31 -3.82
N LYS A 192 -11.18 -0.12 -3.71
CA LYS A 192 -12.35 0.77 -3.83
C LYS A 192 -12.39 1.82 -2.71
N GLY A 193 -11.90 1.49 -1.53
CA GLY A 193 -11.85 2.38 -0.38
C GLY A 193 -10.85 3.53 -0.51
N PHE A 194 -9.89 3.46 -1.42
CA PHE A 194 -8.94 4.54 -1.67
C PHE A 194 -9.48 5.56 -2.67
N HIS A 195 -9.24 6.84 -2.38
CA HIS A 195 -9.56 7.92 -3.30
C HIS A 195 -8.90 7.73 -4.68
N GLU A 196 -9.57 8.11 -5.76
CA GLU A 196 -9.07 7.95 -7.13
C GLU A 196 -7.70 8.60 -7.35
N GLY A 197 -7.42 9.74 -6.72
CA GLY A 197 -6.14 10.43 -6.77
C GLY A 197 -4.97 9.60 -6.23
N ILE A 198 -5.23 8.64 -5.31
CA ILE A 198 -4.22 7.70 -4.78
C ILE A 198 -4.01 6.55 -5.77
N ARG A 199 -5.06 6.14 -6.48
CA ARG A 199 -5.05 4.99 -7.39
C ARG A 199 -4.60 5.31 -8.82
N ARG A 200 -4.43 6.59 -9.17
CA ARG A 200 -3.99 6.96 -10.51
C ARG A 200 -2.54 6.52 -10.77
N LEU A 201 -2.25 6.12 -11.99
CA LEU A 201 -0.94 5.59 -12.37
C LEU A 201 0.13 6.68 -12.39
N LEU A 202 -0.20 7.87 -12.88
CA LEU A 202 0.75 8.96 -13.02
C LEU A 202 0.60 9.98 -11.89
N ASN A 203 1.70 10.23 -11.19
CA ASN A 203 1.78 11.21 -10.09
C ASN A 203 0.67 11.02 -9.04
N PRO A 204 0.57 9.84 -8.39
CA PRO A 204 -0.47 9.58 -7.41
C PRO A 204 -0.34 10.49 -6.19
N HIS A 205 -1.47 10.83 -5.58
CA HIS A 205 -1.48 11.49 -4.29
C HIS A 205 -0.97 10.55 -3.20
N GLN A 206 -0.09 11.04 -2.33
CA GLN A 206 0.47 10.24 -1.24
C GLN A 206 -0.60 9.95 -0.18
N TYR A 207 -0.84 8.67 0.10
CA TYR A 207 -1.70 8.24 1.19
C TYR A 207 -1.00 8.43 2.54
N PRO A 208 -1.65 9.04 3.54
CA PRO A 208 -1.04 9.25 4.85
C PRO A 208 -0.81 7.93 5.60
N VAL A 209 0.45 7.58 5.82
CA VAL A 209 0.87 6.47 6.68
C VAL A 209 1.92 6.99 7.64
N GLY A 210 1.77 6.69 8.93
CA GLY A 210 2.76 7.14 9.90
C GLY A 210 2.74 6.34 11.19
N LEU A 211 3.56 6.78 12.14
CA LEU A 211 3.66 6.19 13.47
C LEU A 211 2.73 6.93 14.43
N GLU A 212 2.11 6.18 15.33
CA GLU A 212 1.49 6.77 16.51
C GLU A 212 2.55 7.54 17.31
N ILE A 213 2.19 8.68 17.91
CA ILE A 213 3.15 9.63 18.53
C ILE A 213 4.04 8.95 19.59
N GLY A 214 3.48 8.11 20.46
CA GLY A 214 4.26 7.39 21.48
C GLY A 214 5.25 6.39 20.88
N LEU A 215 4.86 5.71 19.79
CA LEU A 215 5.77 4.84 19.05
C LEU A 215 6.86 5.65 18.33
N TYR A 216 6.53 6.81 17.78
CA TYR A 216 7.48 7.72 17.16
C TYR A 216 8.53 8.19 18.16
N ASP A 217 8.09 8.63 19.36
CA ASP A 217 8.98 9.11 20.43
C ASP A 217 9.89 8.00 20.93
N LEU A 218 9.35 6.81 21.20
CA LEU A 218 10.12 5.63 21.59
C LEU A 218 11.16 5.23 20.54
N LYS A 219 10.77 5.22 19.26
CA LYS A 219 11.72 4.93 18.16
C LYS A 219 12.85 5.92 18.12
N THR A 220 12.54 7.21 18.28
CA THR A 220 13.54 8.29 18.30
C THR A 220 14.52 8.14 19.45
N GLU A 221 14.00 7.89 20.65
CA GLU A 221 14.80 7.62 21.85
C GLU A 221 15.76 6.45 21.63
N LEU A 222 15.26 5.32 21.14
CA LEU A 222 16.07 4.11 20.89
C LEU A 222 17.15 4.34 19.81
N ILE A 223 16.88 5.16 18.80
CA ILE A 223 17.86 5.52 17.77
C ILE A 223 18.97 6.41 18.38
N LEU A 224 18.60 7.44 19.14
CA LEU A 224 19.55 8.33 19.80
C LEU A 224 20.44 7.54 20.76
N LYS A 225 19.85 6.66 21.56
CA LYS A 225 20.58 5.76 22.45
C LYS A 225 21.58 4.88 21.70
N ALA A 226 21.15 4.24 20.60
CA ALA A 226 22.01 3.38 19.79
C ALA A 226 23.16 4.13 19.12
N ARG A 227 23.03 5.46 18.95
CA ARG A 227 24.06 6.36 18.40
C ARG A 227 24.90 7.04 19.47
N GLY A 228 24.65 6.82 20.78
CA GLY A 228 25.34 7.47 21.88
C GLY A 228 25.00 8.94 22.09
N LEU A 229 23.80 9.36 21.61
CA LEU A 229 23.32 10.76 21.67
C LEU A 229 22.22 10.94 22.74
N GLU A 230 22.24 10.18 23.82
CA GLU A 230 21.18 10.15 24.85
C GLU A 230 20.97 11.52 25.56
N ASN A 231 21.99 12.39 25.57
CA ASN A 231 21.94 13.69 26.25
C ASN A 231 21.40 14.84 25.35
N GLU A 232 21.11 14.56 24.09
CA GLU A 232 20.63 15.55 23.11
C GLU A 232 19.12 15.43 22.81
N ALA A 233 18.36 14.75 23.70
CA ALA A 233 16.91 14.67 23.56
C ALA A 233 16.34 16.09 23.53
N PRO A 234 15.58 16.51 22.48
CA PRO A 234 14.95 17.81 22.44
C PRO A 234 14.10 17.99 23.67
N GLY A 235 14.38 19.06 24.43
CA GLY A 235 13.66 19.39 25.64
C GLY A 235 12.15 19.36 25.38
N LYS A 236 11.40 18.81 26.35
CA LYS A 236 9.94 18.88 26.37
C LYS A 236 9.56 20.37 26.30
N VAL A 237 9.06 20.81 25.15
CA VAL A 237 8.41 22.11 24.97
C VAL A 237 6.93 21.95 25.30
#